data_e83d0f8ed020579c2f56ad252b551cfa
#
_entry.id   e83d0f8ed020579c2f56ad252b551cfa
#
_cell.length_a   1.000
_cell.length_b   1.000
_cell.length_c   1.000
_cell.angle_alpha   90.00
_cell.angle_beta   90.00
_cell.angle_gamma   90.00
#
_symmetry.space_group_name_H-M   'P 1'
#
loop_
_entity.id
_entity.type
_entity.pdbx_description
1 polymer ?
#
loop_
_entity_poly.entity_id
_entity_poly.type
_entity_poly.pdbx_seq_one_letter_code
_entity_poly.pdbx_strand_id
1 'polypeptide(L)' 'MTESAFEQKWSHKAQAKGWLSIKNIQMSLNGWPDRMYLKDRMVFFAEFKSKKGKLSELQKYRINQIRSLNFHVLIIYEQ' A
#
# COMPACT_ATOMS: atom_id res chain seq x y z
N MET A 1 -11.14 -12.31 -9.37
CA MET A 1 -9.74 -12.12 -8.92
C MET A 1 -9.74 -11.69 -7.47
N THR A 2 -8.87 -12.26 -6.68
CA THR A 2 -8.73 -11.87 -5.28
C THR A 2 -7.93 -10.57 -5.19
N GLU A 3 -8.11 -9.85 -4.08
CA GLU A 3 -7.32 -8.66 -3.78
C GLU A 3 -5.83 -8.98 -3.82
N SER A 4 -5.43 -10.16 -3.33
CA SER A 4 -4.03 -10.59 -3.32
C SER A 4 -3.43 -10.72 -4.74
N ALA A 5 -4.18 -11.29 -5.68
CA ALA A 5 -3.71 -11.44 -7.06
C ALA A 5 -3.54 -10.07 -7.74
N PHE A 6 -4.48 -9.17 -7.54
CA PHE A 6 -4.43 -7.81 -8.03
C PHE A 6 -3.23 -7.05 -7.43
N GLU A 7 -3.02 -7.19 -6.15
CA GLU A 7 -1.89 -6.59 -5.43
C GLU A 7 -0.56 -7.07 -5.98
N GLN A 8 -0.41 -8.37 -6.21
CA GLN A 8 0.82 -8.95 -6.75
C GLN A 8 1.11 -8.46 -8.16
N LYS A 9 0.07 -8.37 -8.99
CA LYS A 9 0.24 -7.89 -10.36
C LYS A 9 0.75 -6.45 -10.37
N TRP A 10 0.19 -5.61 -9.53
CA TRP A 10 0.62 -4.21 -9.40
C TRP A 10 2.07 -4.15 -8.91
N SER A 11 2.42 -4.97 -7.92
CA SER A 11 3.78 -5.02 -7.37
C SER A 11 4.80 -5.47 -8.42
N HIS A 12 4.46 -6.45 -9.26
CA HIS A 12 5.35 -6.89 -10.32
C HIS A 12 5.67 -5.74 -11.28
N LYS A 13 4.69 -4.91 -11.60
CA LYS A 13 4.91 -3.73 -12.44
C LYS A 13 5.85 -2.73 -11.78
N ALA A 14 5.68 -2.49 -10.50
CA ALA A 14 6.55 -1.59 -9.75
C ALA A 14 7.98 -2.14 -9.70
N GLN A 15 8.13 -3.45 -9.43
CA GLN A 15 9.43 -4.09 -9.40
C GLN A 15 10.16 -4.00 -10.74
N ALA A 16 9.41 -4.11 -11.84
CA ALA A 16 10.00 -3.97 -13.17
C ALA A 16 10.57 -2.57 -13.40
N LYS A 17 10.11 -1.58 -12.65
CA LYS A 17 10.61 -0.20 -12.71
C LYS A 17 11.68 0.09 -11.65
N GLY A 18 12.14 -0.94 -10.96
CA GLY A 18 13.23 -0.82 -9.99
C GLY A 18 12.81 -0.62 -8.54
N TRP A 19 11.54 -0.72 -8.21
CA TRP A 19 11.08 -0.60 -6.83
C TRP A 19 11.27 -1.90 -6.06
N LEU A 20 11.79 -1.79 -4.84
CA LEU A 20 11.79 -2.91 -3.90
C LEU A 20 10.41 -2.95 -3.25
N SER A 21 9.70 -4.06 -3.40
CA SER A 21 8.36 -4.23 -2.85
C SER A 21 8.43 -5.03 -1.55
N ILE A 22 7.87 -4.47 -0.49
CA ILE A 22 7.85 -5.12 0.82
C ILE A 22 6.40 -5.26 1.24
N LYS A 23 5.96 -6.49 1.48
CA LYS A 23 4.60 -6.75 1.96
C LYS A 23 4.57 -6.67 3.48
N ASN A 24 3.63 -5.90 4.01
CA ASN A 24 3.44 -5.78 5.45
C ASN A 24 2.51 -6.88 5.92
N ILE A 25 3.08 -8.00 6.40
CA ILE A 25 2.30 -9.16 6.82
C ILE A 25 1.76 -8.96 8.24
N GLN A 26 2.63 -8.49 9.13
CA GLN A 26 2.24 -8.27 10.52
C GLN A 26 2.99 -7.04 11.04
N MET A 27 2.24 -6.07 11.53
CA MET A 27 2.79 -4.83 12.06
C MET A 27 2.33 -4.63 13.50
N SER A 28 3.13 -3.91 14.27
CA SER A 28 2.78 -3.57 15.66
C SER A 28 1.58 -2.61 15.73
N LEU A 29 1.30 -1.90 14.64
CA LEU A 29 0.17 -0.95 14.58
C LEU A 29 -0.87 -1.49 13.60
N ASN A 30 -2.12 -1.48 14.02
CA ASN A 30 -3.24 -1.89 13.17
C ASN A 30 -3.57 -0.81 12.14
N GLY A 31 -4.14 -1.22 11.02
CA GLY A 31 -4.54 -0.30 9.96
C GLY A 31 -3.39 0.15 9.05
N TRP A 32 -2.23 -0.47 9.17
CA TRP A 32 -1.06 -0.15 8.36
C TRP A 32 -1.30 -0.54 6.89
N PRO A 33 -0.76 0.24 5.91
CA PRO A 33 -0.91 -0.10 4.50
C PRO A 33 -0.33 -1.47 4.13
N ASP A 34 -0.85 -2.07 3.07
CA ASP A 34 -0.51 -3.45 2.66
C ASP A 34 0.93 -3.61 2.24
N ARG A 35 1.48 -2.62 1.55
CA ARG A 35 2.84 -2.69 1.03
C ARG A 35 3.58 -1.38 1.16
N MET A 36 4.91 -1.50 1.15
CA MET A 36 5.84 -0.37 1.13
C MET A 36 6.79 -0.57 -0.06
N TYR A 37 7.13 0.53 -0.72
CA TYR A 37 8.01 0.51 -1.89
C TYR A 37 9.17 1.46 -1.70
N LEU A 38 10.37 0.96 -1.99
CA LEU A 38 11.61 1.70 -1.80
C LEU A 38 12.38 1.79 -3.12
N LYS A 39 12.86 2.99 -3.45
CA LYS A 39 13.72 3.21 -4.61
C LYS A 39 14.43 4.56 -4.47
N ASP A 40 15.74 4.58 -4.57
CA ASP A 40 16.52 5.83 -4.66
C ASP A 40 16.15 6.88 -3.61
N ARG A 41 16.13 6.51 -2.33
CA ARG A 41 15.76 7.35 -1.19
C ARG A 41 14.28 7.71 -1.15
N MET A 42 13.49 7.19 -2.07
CA MET A 42 12.04 7.40 -2.07
C MET A 42 11.34 6.24 -1.38
N VAL A 43 10.29 6.56 -0.65
CA VAL A 43 9.45 5.59 0.04
C VAL A 43 8.00 5.97 -0.23
N PHE A 44 7.19 5.01 -0.63
CA PHE A 44 5.75 5.22 -0.59
C PHE A 44 5.05 3.94 -0.10
N PHE A 45 3.85 4.13 0.42
CA PHE A 45 3.02 3.05 0.93
C PHE A 45 1.83 2.86 0.01
N ALA A 46 1.32 1.65 -0.07
CA ALA A 46 0.15 1.37 -0.89
C ALA A 46 -0.84 0.50 -0.14
N GLU A 47 -2.09 0.93 -0.17
CA GLU A 47 -3.22 0.17 0.34
C GLU A 47 -4.02 -0.30 -0.86
N PHE A 48 -4.29 -1.60 -0.95
CA PHE A 48 -5.00 -2.21 -2.08
C PHE A 48 -6.43 -2.53 -1.67
N LYS A 49 -7.38 -2.14 -2.50
CA LYS A 49 -8.79 -2.36 -2.24
C LYS A 49 -9.45 -3.00 -3.46
N SER A 50 -10.38 -3.91 -3.19
CA SER A 50 -11.24 -4.44 -4.24
C SER A 50 -12.06 -3.29 -4.85
N LYS A 51 -12.68 -3.57 -5.98
CA LYS A 51 -13.43 -2.56 -6.76
C LYS A 51 -14.43 -1.79 -5.93
N LYS A 52 -15.09 -2.46 -4.97
CA LYS A 52 -16.10 -1.83 -4.09
C LYS A 52 -15.65 -1.76 -2.63
N GLY A 53 -14.39 -2.06 -2.36
CA GLY A 53 -13.86 -2.04 -1.01
C GLY A 53 -13.78 -0.63 -0.46
N LYS A 54 -13.91 -0.51 0.85
CA LYS A 54 -13.82 0.78 1.54
C LYS A 54 -12.76 0.69 2.62
N LEU A 55 -12.10 1.81 2.85
CA LEU A 55 -11.16 1.93 3.97
C LEU A 55 -11.93 1.89 5.28
N SER A 56 -11.41 1.15 6.26
CA SER A 56 -11.92 1.23 7.63
C SER A 56 -11.52 2.57 8.24
N GLU A 57 -12.17 2.95 9.33
CA GLU A 57 -11.80 4.18 10.03
C GLU A 57 -10.36 4.11 10.53
N LEU A 58 -9.91 2.95 11.00
CA LEU A 58 -8.54 2.77 11.47
C LEU A 58 -7.54 2.90 10.32
N GLN A 59 -7.86 2.35 9.14
CA GLN A 59 -7.02 2.51 7.96
C GLN A 59 -6.90 3.99 7.57
N LYS A 60 -8.01 4.73 7.57
CA LYS A 60 -8.00 6.17 7.28
C LYS A 60 -7.13 6.93 8.27
N TYR A 61 -7.27 6.61 9.56
CA TYR A 61 -6.48 7.24 10.59
C TYR A 61 -4.98 7.00 10.37
N ARG A 62 -4.61 5.75 10.08
CA ARG A 62 -3.21 5.39 9.91
C ARG A 62 -2.62 6.03 8.65
N ILE A 63 -3.40 6.04 7.57
CA ILE A 63 -2.97 6.69 6.32
C ILE A 63 -2.73 8.17 6.54
N ASN A 64 -3.63 8.84 7.24
CA ASN A 64 -3.48 10.27 7.54
C ASN A 64 -2.26 10.53 8.42
N GLN A 65 -1.99 9.65 9.38
CA GLN A 65 -0.81 9.76 10.22
C GLN A 65 0.48 9.68 9.40
N ILE A 66 0.56 8.71 8.47
CA ILE A 66 1.72 8.53 7.61
C ILE A 66 1.89 9.76 6.70
N ARG A 67 0.79 10.24 6.11
CA ARG A 67 0.82 11.42 5.25
C ARG A 67 1.25 12.68 6.01
N SER A 68 0.90 12.79 7.29
CA SER A 68 1.30 13.93 8.12
C SER A 68 2.80 13.98 8.35
N LEU A 69 3.49 12.85 8.17
CA LEU A 69 4.94 12.75 8.26
C LEU A 69 5.62 12.95 6.89
N ASN A 70 4.85 13.40 5.91
CA ASN A 70 5.31 13.71 4.55
C ASN A 70 5.69 12.47 3.72
N PHE A 71 5.11 11.32 4.05
CA PHE A 71 5.23 10.13 3.21
C PHE A 71 4.00 9.99 2.32
N HIS A 72 4.21 9.46 1.13
CA HIS A 72 3.12 9.21 0.20
C HIS A 72 2.43 7.89 0.51
N VAL A 73 1.11 7.90 0.49
CA VAL A 73 0.30 6.68 0.59
C VAL A 73 -0.68 6.69 -0.57
N LEU A 74 -0.60 5.65 -1.38
CA LEU A 74 -1.52 5.44 -2.50
C LEU A 74 -2.62 4.48 -2.08
N ILE A 75 -3.85 4.79 -2.47
CA ILE A 75 -4.96 3.87 -2.31
C ILE A 75 -5.30 3.39 -3.70
N ILE A 76 -5.10 2.10 -3.95
CA ILE A 76 -5.18 1.53 -5.28
C ILE A 76 -6.37 0.58 -5.33
N TYR A 77 -7.34 0.92 -6.17
CA TYR A 77 -8.54 0.12 -6.35
C TYR A 77 -8.42 -0.78 -7.58
N GLU A 78 -8.92 -1.98 -7.46
CA GLU A 78 -9.01 -2.89 -8.59
C GLU A 78 -9.94 -2.29 -9.66
N GLN A 79 -9.50 -2.31 -10.90
CA GLN A 79 -10.25 -1.74 -12.03
C GLN A 79 -11.32 -2.70 -12.55
#